data_d88e9b270146c32dc730316da0cd30be
#
_entry.id   d88e9b270146c32dc730316da0cd30be
#
_cell.length_a   1.000
_cell.length_b   1.000
_cell.length_c   1.000
_cell.angle_alpha   90.00
_cell.angle_beta   90.00
_cell.angle_gamma   90.00
#
_symmetry.space_group_name_H-M   'P 1'
#
loop_
_entity.id
_entity.type
_entity.pdbx_description
1 polymer ?
#
loop_
_entity_poly.entity_id
_entity_poly.type
_entity_poly.pdbx_seq_one_letter_code
_entity_poly.pdbx_strand_id
1 'polypeptide(L)'
;MRHRIAIAAALAATLLGAAACGGSDDTGANDTSAQALDGKGKTIKVWLMVDAQSAWKEVVEDANARFTAATGANVTVEYQQWANHLTKLDATLAGNDVPDVVELGNTEMPKYVFSGAFAELDKSRFENSANWLQGLSGPCELDGKTYCVPYYAGARVLIYRTDLFEAAGLKPPTSYAEVIAAADALKAKNGSSKKFAAFYMPGAYWYAAMSWVHAEGGQIAKKDGDKWVGTLSEPQAQAGLQKWADLVKNYSAGDVTKDENDHAAIFAQGESAMLYGHGWEVGATQEQRKDPNDPNSALVPTKVKGKVASAPMPGIPSFLGGSDLGVASKSQNQALAAEWIKYFTDTKSQEALLAKAVLPNATNLLDKAAAVKGNEATALAAKSSWFVPMAEKWADVEKASVLQQMLRDIVTGKKSVADAAAWGDAEIAKTLNG
;
A
#
# COMPACT_ATOMS: atom_id res chain seq x y z
N MET A 1 -13.74 46.52 53.41
CA MET A 1 -13.24 47.87 53.10
C MET A 1 -13.12 47.90 51.58
N ARG A 2 -14.09 48.36 50.83
CA ARG A 2 -14.32 49.74 50.33
C ARG A 2 -12.97 50.30 49.76
N HIS A 3 -12.80 50.48 48.41
CA HIS A 3 -13.42 51.56 47.64
C HIS A 3 -13.46 51.25 46.12
N ARG A 4 -14.57 51.65 45.55
CA ARG A 4 -14.85 51.92 44.13
C ARG A 4 -14.24 53.28 43.76
N ILE A 5 -13.81 53.49 42.51
CA ILE A 5 -14.01 54.75 41.80
C ILE A 5 -14.11 54.43 40.28
N ALA A 6 -15.21 54.91 39.68
CA ALA A 6 -15.48 55.01 38.26
C ALA A 6 -15.26 56.46 37.80
N ILE A 7 -15.41 56.71 36.49
CA ILE A 7 -15.66 58.03 35.81
C ILE A 7 -14.63 58.16 34.65
N ALA A 8 -14.95 58.58 33.43
CA ALA A 8 -16.12 58.81 32.61
C ALA A 8 -15.64 59.13 31.17
N ALA A 9 -16.59 59.05 30.27
CA ALA A 9 -16.52 59.27 28.83
C ALA A 9 -16.07 60.70 28.39
N ALA A 10 -15.60 60.80 27.14
CA ALA A 10 -15.82 61.99 26.31
C ALA A 10 -15.84 61.59 24.81
N LEU A 11 -17.00 61.81 24.19
CA LEU A 11 -17.26 61.85 22.74
C LEU A 11 -16.63 63.14 22.17
N ALA A 12 -16.17 63.06 20.91
CA ALA A 12 -16.21 64.17 19.98
C ALA A 12 -16.36 63.65 18.54
N ALA A 13 -17.54 63.90 17.96
CA ALA A 13 -17.84 63.73 16.56
C ALA A 13 -17.51 65.01 15.80
N THR A 14 -17.00 64.88 14.58
CA THR A 14 -17.14 65.92 13.56
C THR A 14 -17.41 65.27 12.21
N LEU A 15 -18.59 65.60 11.65
CA LEU A 15 -19.08 65.37 10.31
C LEU A 15 -18.50 66.41 9.33
N LEU A 16 -18.43 66.04 8.09
CA LEU A 16 -18.89 66.69 6.86
C LEU A 16 -17.91 66.61 5.68
N GLY A 17 -18.47 66.15 4.57
CA GLY A 17 -18.05 66.45 3.23
C GLY A 17 -18.48 65.41 2.18
N ALA A 18 -19.70 65.54 1.71
CA ALA A 18 -20.23 64.81 0.56
C ALA A 18 -19.85 65.45 -0.76
N ALA A 19 -19.58 64.63 -1.79
CA ALA A 19 -19.89 64.91 -3.21
C ALA A 19 -19.70 63.59 -3.97
N ALA A 20 -20.59 63.16 -4.48
CA ALA A 20 -21.54 62.67 -5.47
C ALA A 20 -20.90 62.27 -6.83
N CYS A 21 -21.50 61.13 -7.31
CA CYS A 21 -21.77 60.73 -8.70
C CYS A 21 -20.71 59.91 -9.44
N GLY A 22 -21.18 58.71 -9.86
CA GLY A 22 -20.71 57.95 -10.98
C GLY A 22 -20.96 56.49 -10.82
N GLY A 23 -22.10 55.95 -11.23
CA GLY A 23 -22.42 54.55 -11.20
C GLY A 23 -21.65 53.74 -12.26
N SER A 24 -21.35 52.55 -11.92
CA SER A 24 -21.35 51.38 -12.81
C SER A 24 -21.41 50.15 -11.93
N ASP A 25 -22.45 49.36 -12.17
CA ASP A 25 -22.61 48.02 -11.62
C ASP A 25 -21.42 47.15 -12.03
N ASP A 26 -20.58 46.88 -11.08
CA ASP A 26 -19.56 45.83 -11.27
C ASP A 26 -19.89 44.75 -10.20
N THR A 27 -20.62 43.74 -10.65
CA THR A 27 -20.79 42.49 -9.93
C THR A 27 -19.43 41.84 -9.86
N GLY A 28 -18.66 42.23 -8.84
CA GLY A 28 -17.39 41.55 -8.52
C GLY A 28 -17.67 40.07 -8.20
N ALA A 29 -17.60 39.25 -9.21
CA ALA A 29 -17.33 37.83 -9.01
C ALA A 29 -16.06 37.74 -8.18
N ASN A 30 -16.17 37.24 -6.96
CA ASN A 30 -15.01 36.80 -6.22
C ASN A 30 -14.33 35.70 -7.04
N ASP A 31 -13.40 36.11 -7.86
CA ASP A 31 -12.45 35.21 -8.51
C ASP A 31 -11.52 34.68 -7.41
N THR A 32 -11.92 33.59 -6.76
CA THR A 32 -11.07 32.77 -5.93
C THR A 32 -10.15 31.95 -6.83
N SER A 33 -9.40 32.62 -7.70
CA SER A 33 -8.23 32.03 -8.34
C SER A 33 -7.24 31.71 -7.20
N ALA A 34 -7.07 30.44 -6.89
CA ALA A 34 -6.07 29.99 -5.94
C ALA A 34 -4.74 30.63 -6.35
N GLN A 35 -4.22 31.55 -5.52
CA GLN A 35 -3.00 32.28 -5.80
C GLN A 35 -1.90 31.24 -5.98
N ALA A 36 -1.29 31.19 -7.16
CA ALA A 36 -0.21 30.26 -7.49
C ALA A 36 0.90 30.40 -6.42
N LEU A 37 1.34 29.26 -5.89
CA LEU A 37 2.42 29.23 -4.89
C LEU A 37 3.71 29.75 -5.53
N ASP A 38 4.30 30.81 -4.97
CA ASP A 38 5.61 31.30 -5.39
C ASP A 38 6.72 30.45 -4.74
N GLY A 39 7.28 29.57 -5.55
CA GLY A 39 8.40 28.69 -5.18
C GLY A 39 9.73 29.10 -5.80
N LYS A 40 9.81 30.26 -6.47
CA LYS A 40 11.02 30.69 -7.16
C LYS A 40 12.23 30.74 -6.25
N GLY A 41 13.30 30.03 -6.66
CA GLY A 41 14.53 29.91 -5.90
C GLY A 41 14.49 28.89 -4.74
N LYS A 42 13.35 28.24 -4.51
CA LYS A 42 13.23 27.15 -3.53
C LYS A 42 13.47 25.80 -4.18
N THR A 43 13.88 24.82 -3.37
CA THR A 43 14.02 23.43 -3.74
C THR A 43 13.33 22.57 -2.67
N ILE A 44 12.46 21.65 -3.08
CA ILE A 44 11.92 20.63 -2.18
C ILE A 44 12.70 19.33 -2.32
N LYS A 45 12.86 18.61 -1.21
CA LYS A 45 13.50 17.30 -1.12
C LYS A 45 12.42 16.23 -0.98
N VAL A 46 12.39 15.29 -1.91
CA VAL A 46 11.39 14.21 -1.98
C VAL A 46 12.09 12.87 -1.80
N TRP A 47 11.63 12.05 -0.86
CA TRP A 47 12.05 10.67 -0.70
C TRP A 47 10.99 9.75 -1.32
N LEU A 48 11.39 9.00 -2.35
CA LEU A 48 10.61 7.93 -2.97
C LEU A 48 11.33 6.59 -2.82
N MET A 49 10.61 5.50 -2.91
CA MET A 49 11.22 4.17 -2.95
C MET A 49 11.84 3.89 -4.33
N VAL A 50 12.79 2.98 -4.36
CA VAL A 50 13.57 2.62 -5.55
C VAL A 50 12.71 2.17 -6.74
N ASP A 51 11.50 1.69 -6.48
CA ASP A 51 10.55 1.29 -7.52
C ASP A 51 10.19 2.46 -8.43
N ALA A 52 10.05 3.67 -7.88
CA ALA A 52 9.78 4.87 -8.66
C ALA A 52 10.93 5.18 -9.64
N GLN A 53 12.19 4.88 -9.27
CA GLN A 53 13.35 5.04 -10.14
C GLN A 53 13.43 3.96 -11.22
N SER A 54 13.17 2.71 -10.84
CA SER A 54 13.43 1.55 -11.71
C SER A 54 12.29 1.22 -12.67
N ALA A 55 11.03 1.56 -12.29
CA ALA A 55 9.85 1.11 -13.02
C ALA A 55 9.02 2.26 -13.66
N TRP A 56 8.98 3.46 -13.04
CA TRP A 56 8.17 4.58 -13.55
C TRP A 56 8.82 5.96 -13.38
N LYS A 57 10.13 6.02 -13.61
CA LYS A 57 10.92 7.25 -13.52
C LYS A 57 10.34 8.42 -14.32
N GLU A 58 9.81 8.14 -15.50
CA GLU A 58 9.20 9.15 -16.38
C GLU A 58 7.92 9.77 -15.78
N VAL A 59 7.19 9.07 -14.92
CA VAL A 59 6.03 9.63 -14.19
C VAL A 59 6.51 10.65 -13.16
N VAL A 60 7.62 10.34 -12.47
CA VAL A 60 8.26 11.27 -11.53
C VAL A 60 8.77 12.51 -12.25
N GLU A 61 9.43 12.33 -13.38
CA GLU A 61 9.99 13.43 -14.19
C GLU A 61 8.89 14.35 -14.75
N ASP A 62 7.76 13.79 -15.24
CA ASP A 62 6.61 14.58 -15.70
C ASP A 62 5.97 15.39 -14.55
N ALA A 63 5.76 14.77 -13.38
CA ALA A 63 5.23 15.47 -12.21
C ALA A 63 6.16 16.61 -11.77
N ASN A 64 7.48 16.36 -11.71
CA ASN A 64 8.49 17.38 -11.38
C ASN A 64 8.44 18.55 -12.37
N ALA A 65 8.37 18.27 -13.68
CA ALA A 65 8.32 19.31 -14.70
C ALA A 65 7.04 20.17 -14.59
N ARG A 66 5.88 19.53 -14.36
CA ARG A 66 4.60 20.24 -14.18
C ARG A 66 4.61 21.10 -12.90
N PHE A 67 5.09 20.56 -11.81
CA PHE A 67 5.25 21.29 -10.55
C PHE A 67 6.17 22.50 -10.71
N THR A 68 7.37 22.31 -11.32
CA THR A 68 8.32 23.40 -11.54
C THR A 68 7.74 24.48 -12.45
N ALA A 69 7.03 24.08 -13.52
CA ALA A 69 6.37 25.04 -14.40
C ALA A 69 5.28 25.88 -13.68
N ALA A 70 4.56 25.28 -12.73
CA ALA A 70 3.48 25.94 -12.02
C ALA A 70 3.95 26.82 -10.85
N THR A 71 5.06 26.45 -10.19
CA THR A 71 5.49 27.09 -8.93
C THR A 71 6.82 27.83 -9.05
N GLY A 72 7.65 27.53 -10.04
CA GLY A 72 9.03 28.01 -10.13
C GLY A 72 10.01 27.33 -9.16
N ALA A 73 9.56 26.37 -8.34
CA ALA A 73 10.41 25.64 -7.42
C ALA A 73 11.10 24.46 -8.12
N ASN A 74 12.28 24.08 -7.61
CA ASN A 74 12.99 22.87 -8.03
C ASN A 74 12.61 21.67 -7.16
N VAL A 75 12.85 20.46 -7.68
CA VAL A 75 12.66 19.19 -6.96
C VAL A 75 13.96 18.39 -6.97
N THR A 76 14.36 17.89 -5.81
CA THR A 76 15.42 16.89 -5.68
C THR A 76 14.78 15.61 -5.17
N VAL A 77 14.87 14.52 -5.94
CA VAL A 77 14.34 13.21 -5.55
C VAL A 77 15.49 12.32 -5.08
N GLU A 78 15.37 11.78 -3.87
CA GLU A 78 16.26 10.77 -3.32
C GLU A 78 15.52 9.44 -3.24
N TYR A 79 16.07 8.41 -3.88
CA TYR A 79 15.47 7.08 -3.89
C TYR A 79 15.98 6.22 -2.74
N GLN A 80 15.05 5.64 -1.97
CA GLN A 80 15.32 4.82 -0.80
C GLN A 80 15.14 3.34 -1.13
N GLN A 81 15.94 2.49 -0.47
CA GLN A 81 15.75 1.04 -0.55
C GLN A 81 14.76 0.60 0.54
N TRP A 82 13.87 -0.34 0.25
CA TRP A 82 12.96 -0.91 1.23
C TRP A 82 13.68 -1.51 2.45
N ALA A 83 14.88 -2.07 2.22
CA ALA A 83 15.71 -2.52 3.33
C ALA A 83 16.21 -1.34 4.19
N ASN A 84 15.89 -1.37 5.48
CA ASN A 84 16.33 -0.40 6.49
C ASN A 84 15.83 1.07 6.31
N HIS A 85 14.89 1.34 5.39
CA HIS A 85 14.39 2.71 5.17
C HIS A 85 13.77 3.32 6.44
N LEU A 86 13.04 2.53 7.24
CA LEU A 86 12.44 3.03 8.50
C LEU A 86 13.51 3.46 9.52
N THR A 87 14.62 2.70 9.63
CA THR A 87 15.73 3.09 10.52
C THR A 87 16.37 4.40 10.07
N LYS A 88 16.55 4.57 8.75
CA LYS A 88 17.05 5.82 8.17
C LYS A 88 16.08 6.97 8.40
N LEU A 89 14.77 6.73 8.20
CA LEU A 89 13.73 7.73 8.40
C LEU A 89 13.65 8.17 9.86
N ASP A 90 13.62 7.23 10.82
CA ASP A 90 13.60 7.53 12.26
C ASP A 90 14.76 8.44 12.65
N ALA A 91 15.99 8.14 12.19
CA ALA A 91 17.16 8.96 12.42
C ALA A 91 17.08 10.35 11.78
N THR A 92 16.53 10.43 10.56
CA THR A 92 16.38 11.69 9.82
C THR A 92 15.32 12.59 10.46
N LEU A 93 14.17 12.04 10.85
CA LEU A 93 13.10 12.80 11.53
C LEU A 93 13.51 13.30 12.93
N ALA A 94 14.45 12.62 13.60
CA ALA A 94 15.04 13.11 14.84
C ALA A 94 15.91 14.36 14.63
N GLY A 95 16.47 14.55 13.44
CA GLY A 95 17.29 15.70 13.04
C GLY A 95 16.49 16.90 12.57
N ASN A 96 17.22 17.87 11.96
CA ASN A 96 16.65 19.11 11.40
C ASN A 96 16.66 19.13 9.86
N ASP A 97 17.47 18.30 9.20
CA ASP A 97 17.51 18.20 7.75
C ASP A 97 16.57 17.06 7.29
N VAL A 98 15.28 17.34 7.32
CA VAL A 98 14.23 16.39 6.93
C VAL A 98 13.89 16.54 5.45
N PRO A 99 13.47 15.49 4.75
CA PRO A 99 12.83 15.61 3.45
C PRO A 99 11.49 16.34 3.59
N ASP A 100 11.07 17.04 2.53
CA ASP A 100 9.77 17.72 2.50
C ASP A 100 8.62 16.72 2.27
N VAL A 101 8.86 15.72 1.42
CA VAL A 101 7.92 14.62 1.12
C VAL A 101 8.58 13.28 1.39
N VAL A 102 7.82 12.35 1.99
CA VAL A 102 8.25 10.98 2.29
C VAL A 102 7.24 9.98 1.77
N GLU A 103 7.70 9.00 0.98
CA GLU A 103 6.95 7.79 0.66
C GLU A 103 7.14 6.74 1.75
N LEU A 104 6.03 6.12 2.17
CA LEU A 104 6.00 4.96 3.07
C LEU A 104 5.00 3.92 2.60
N GLY A 105 5.27 2.66 2.91
CA GLY A 105 4.27 1.62 2.80
C GLY A 105 3.05 1.93 3.67
N ASN A 106 1.87 1.62 3.14
CA ASN A 106 0.61 1.94 3.83
C ASN A 106 0.49 1.27 5.21
N THR A 107 1.16 0.14 5.46
CA THR A 107 1.19 -0.52 6.78
C THR A 107 2.11 0.19 7.78
N GLU A 108 3.05 0.97 7.30
CA GLU A 108 4.05 1.69 8.10
C GLU A 108 3.56 3.10 8.46
N MET A 109 2.73 3.69 7.60
CA MET A 109 2.24 5.06 7.70
C MET A 109 1.60 5.40 9.06
N PRO A 110 0.77 4.53 9.70
CA PRO A 110 0.15 4.85 10.98
C PRO A 110 1.14 5.25 12.07
N LYS A 111 2.30 4.57 12.19
CA LYS A 111 3.36 4.91 13.16
C LYS A 111 3.74 6.39 13.07
N TYR A 112 3.92 6.90 11.87
CA TYR A 112 4.39 8.27 11.64
C TYR A 112 3.27 9.30 11.71
N VAL A 113 2.05 8.93 11.33
CA VAL A 113 0.85 9.77 11.53
C VAL A 113 0.58 9.97 13.03
N PHE A 114 0.56 8.89 13.82
CA PHE A 114 0.33 8.96 15.26
C PHE A 114 1.45 9.70 16.01
N SER A 115 2.69 9.60 15.54
CA SER A 115 3.83 10.33 16.17
C SER A 115 3.89 11.82 15.80
N GLY A 116 2.99 12.32 14.94
CA GLY A 116 2.99 13.71 14.48
C GLY A 116 4.14 14.05 13.53
N ALA A 117 4.73 13.03 12.88
CA ALA A 117 5.81 13.22 11.91
C ALA A 117 5.36 13.92 10.63
N PHE A 118 4.08 13.88 10.31
CA PHE A 118 3.51 14.48 9.11
C PHE A 118 2.58 15.65 9.43
N ALA A 119 2.56 16.63 8.54
CA ALA A 119 1.66 17.79 8.60
C ALA A 119 0.24 17.39 8.17
N GLU A 120 -0.76 18.07 8.76
CA GLU A 120 -2.16 17.98 8.33
C GLU A 120 -2.30 18.53 6.90
N LEU A 121 -3.05 17.81 6.06
CA LEU A 121 -3.31 18.14 4.66
C LEU A 121 -4.80 18.41 4.43
N ASP A 122 -5.11 19.38 3.61
CA ASP A 122 -6.46 19.57 3.10
C ASP A 122 -6.78 18.55 2.01
N LYS A 123 -7.52 17.50 2.38
CA LYS A 123 -7.92 16.40 1.50
C LYS A 123 -8.60 16.87 0.22
N SER A 124 -9.36 17.99 0.27
CA SER A 124 -10.12 18.49 -0.86
C SER A 124 -9.24 19.01 -2.02
N ARG A 125 -7.97 19.28 -1.76
CA ARG A 125 -7.00 19.74 -2.77
C ARG A 125 -6.51 18.64 -3.71
N PHE A 126 -6.74 17.38 -3.36
CA PHE A 126 -6.23 16.23 -4.12
C PHE A 126 -7.34 15.62 -4.97
N GLU A 127 -7.03 15.39 -6.25
CA GLU A 127 -7.95 14.71 -7.16
C GLU A 127 -8.29 13.31 -6.64
N ASN A 128 -9.49 12.85 -6.95
CA ASN A 128 -9.99 11.53 -6.56
C ASN A 128 -10.09 11.26 -5.04
N SER A 129 -9.85 12.26 -4.19
CA SER A 129 -9.80 12.07 -2.73
C SER A 129 -11.09 11.52 -2.12
N ALA A 130 -12.24 11.78 -2.73
CA ALA A 130 -13.54 11.20 -2.33
C ALA A 130 -13.65 9.68 -2.64
N ASN A 131 -12.78 9.17 -3.51
CA ASN A 131 -12.78 7.79 -3.99
C ASN A 131 -11.50 7.02 -3.65
N TRP A 132 -10.63 7.55 -2.80
CA TRP A 132 -9.41 6.85 -2.42
C TRP A 132 -9.70 5.46 -1.89
N LEU A 133 -8.85 4.50 -2.23
CA LEU A 133 -8.93 3.14 -1.71
C LEU A 133 -8.72 3.15 -0.19
N GLN A 134 -9.65 2.55 0.54
CA GLN A 134 -9.68 2.61 2.01
C GLN A 134 -8.42 2.02 2.65
N GLY A 135 -7.82 0.98 2.06
CA GLY A 135 -6.57 0.39 2.54
C GLY A 135 -5.36 1.33 2.43
N LEU A 136 -5.45 2.40 1.63
CA LEU A 136 -4.45 3.46 1.54
C LEU A 136 -4.87 4.69 2.35
N SER A 137 -6.12 5.16 2.20
CA SER A 137 -6.57 6.38 2.88
C SER A 137 -6.75 6.20 4.39
N GLY A 138 -7.14 5.00 4.84
CA GLY A 138 -7.30 4.72 6.26
C GLY A 138 -6.02 5.01 7.08
N PRO A 139 -4.85 4.52 6.68
CA PRO A 139 -3.56 4.84 7.32
C PRO A 139 -3.23 6.33 7.40
N CYS A 140 -3.82 7.14 6.52
CA CYS A 140 -3.59 8.57 6.44
C CYS A 140 -4.46 9.40 7.40
N GLU A 141 -5.48 8.80 8.02
CA GLU A 141 -6.49 9.52 8.79
C GLU A 141 -6.32 9.32 10.30
N LEU A 142 -6.31 10.43 11.05
CA LEU A 142 -6.30 10.46 12.50
C LEU A 142 -7.23 11.58 12.97
N ASP A 143 -8.17 11.25 13.87
CA ASP A 143 -9.15 12.20 14.46
C ASP A 143 -9.90 13.05 13.41
N GLY A 144 -10.26 12.43 12.29
CA GLY A 144 -10.99 13.08 11.19
C GLY A 144 -10.15 14.02 10.33
N LYS A 145 -8.82 14.00 10.48
CA LYS A 145 -7.85 14.79 9.73
C LYS A 145 -7.00 13.88 8.86
N THR A 146 -6.50 14.43 7.75
CA THR A 146 -5.69 13.71 6.78
C THR A 146 -4.22 14.14 6.87
N TYR A 147 -3.28 13.19 6.91
CA TYR A 147 -1.85 13.43 7.09
C TYR A 147 -0.98 12.85 5.98
N CYS A 148 -1.56 12.08 5.08
CA CYS A 148 -0.88 11.60 3.89
C CYS A 148 -1.84 11.45 2.71
N VAL A 149 -1.30 11.24 1.54
CA VAL A 149 -2.04 11.09 0.28
C VAL A 149 -1.74 9.72 -0.31
N PRO A 150 -2.75 8.91 -0.60
CA PRO A 150 -2.59 7.67 -1.34
C PRO A 150 -1.84 7.86 -2.65
N TYR A 151 -0.79 7.05 -2.84
CA TYR A 151 0.06 7.14 -4.03
C TYR A 151 -0.29 6.05 -5.05
N TYR A 152 -0.08 4.81 -4.73
CA TYR A 152 -0.45 3.66 -5.57
C TYR A 152 -0.85 2.46 -4.74
N ALA A 153 -1.60 1.55 -5.37
CA ALA A 153 -2.02 0.30 -4.75
C ALA A 153 -1.41 -0.93 -5.44
N GLY A 154 -1.40 -2.03 -4.71
CA GLY A 154 -1.11 -3.37 -5.21
C GLY A 154 -2.06 -4.38 -4.59
N ALA A 155 -2.48 -5.34 -5.38
CA ALA A 155 -3.29 -6.46 -4.92
C ALA A 155 -2.66 -7.78 -5.36
N ARG A 156 -2.92 -8.83 -4.59
CA ARG A 156 -2.44 -10.18 -4.89
C ARG A 156 -3.47 -10.96 -5.69
N VAL A 157 -2.97 -11.77 -6.60
CA VAL A 157 -3.75 -12.56 -7.55
C VAL A 157 -3.28 -14.01 -7.58
N LEU A 158 -4.11 -14.91 -8.07
CA LEU A 158 -3.67 -16.23 -8.49
C LEU A 158 -2.89 -16.10 -9.79
N ILE A 159 -1.65 -16.51 -9.81
CA ILE A 159 -0.77 -16.63 -10.98
C ILE A 159 -0.66 -18.11 -11.32
N TYR A 160 -0.92 -18.49 -12.57
CA TYR A 160 -0.97 -19.91 -12.93
C TYR A 160 -0.36 -20.20 -14.30
N ARG A 161 0.09 -21.45 -14.48
CA ARG A 161 0.70 -21.99 -15.71
C ARG A 161 -0.40 -22.43 -16.69
N THR A 162 -0.59 -21.67 -17.76
CA THR A 162 -1.60 -21.97 -18.79
C THR A 162 -1.34 -23.31 -19.49
N ASP A 163 -0.08 -23.63 -19.79
CA ASP A 163 0.30 -24.89 -20.41
C ASP A 163 0.02 -26.13 -19.52
N LEU A 164 0.22 -26.02 -18.21
CA LEU A 164 -0.10 -27.11 -17.29
C LEU A 164 -1.60 -27.27 -17.08
N PHE A 165 -2.34 -26.17 -17.05
CA PHE A 165 -3.81 -26.18 -16.98
C PHE A 165 -4.40 -26.82 -18.23
N GLU A 166 -3.97 -26.39 -19.43
CA GLU A 166 -4.40 -26.96 -20.70
C GLU A 166 -4.08 -28.47 -20.77
N ALA A 167 -2.85 -28.86 -20.44
CA ALA A 167 -2.45 -30.25 -20.41
C ALA A 167 -3.28 -31.12 -19.44
N ALA A 168 -3.82 -30.53 -18.38
CA ALA A 168 -4.69 -31.20 -17.42
C ALA A 168 -6.20 -31.07 -17.74
N GLY A 169 -6.55 -30.33 -18.79
CA GLY A 169 -7.96 -30.09 -19.16
C GLY A 169 -8.67 -29.14 -18.20
N LEU A 170 -7.90 -28.30 -17.48
CA LEU A 170 -8.42 -27.37 -16.49
C LEU A 170 -8.72 -26.00 -17.10
N LYS A 171 -9.72 -25.33 -16.53
CA LYS A 171 -10.02 -23.91 -16.78
C LYS A 171 -9.54 -23.05 -15.60
N PRO A 172 -9.37 -21.72 -15.77
CA PRO A 172 -9.17 -20.83 -14.65
C PRO A 172 -10.26 -21.01 -13.58
N PRO A 173 -9.90 -21.21 -12.30
CA PRO A 173 -10.88 -21.49 -11.25
C PRO A 173 -11.73 -20.25 -10.95
N THR A 174 -13.03 -20.46 -10.70
CA THR A 174 -14.02 -19.43 -10.34
C THR A 174 -14.51 -19.55 -8.89
N SER A 175 -14.13 -20.63 -8.21
CA SER A 175 -14.39 -20.86 -6.78
C SER A 175 -13.15 -21.41 -6.09
N TYR A 176 -13.07 -21.25 -4.74
CA TYR A 176 -11.97 -21.81 -3.97
C TYR A 176 -11.92 -23.36 -4.06
N ALA A 177 -13.09 -24.00 -4.14
CA ALA A 177 -13.15 -25.44 -4.34
C ALA A 177 -12.52 -25.88 -5.69
N GLU A 178 -12.69 -25.07 -6.74
CA GLU A 178 -12.03 -25.33 -8.04
C GLU A 178 -10.53 -25.08 -7.98
N VAL A 179 -10.04 -24.13 -7.15
CA VAL A 179 -8.59 -23.96 -6.91
C VAL A 179 -7.99 -25.23 -6.31
N ILE A 180 -8.66 -25.82 -5.32
CA ILE A 180 -8.22 -27.07 -4.66
C ILE A 180 -8.27 -28.23 -5.64
N ALA A 181 -9.37 -28.38 -6.39
CA ALA A 181 -9.50 -29.43 -7.41
C ALA A 181 -8.42 -29.31 -8.50
N ALA A 182 -8.08 -28.10 -8.93
CA ALA A 182 -6.99 -27.87 -9.86
C ALA A 182 -5.63 -28.26 -9.24
N ALA A 183 -5.40 -27.91 -7.97
CA ALA A 183 -4.18 -28.30 -7.26
C ALA A 183 -4.05 -29.83 -7.14
N ASP A 184 -5.14 -30.54 -6.84
CA ASP A 184 -5.17 -32.02 -6.79
C ASP A 184 -4.83 -32.64 -8.16
N ALA A 185 -5.47 -32.18 -9.23
CA ALA A 185 -5.25 -32.69 -10.59
C ALA A 185 -3.79 -32.43 -11.05
N LEU A 186 -3.26 -31.23 -10.77
CA LEU A 186 -1.90 -30.86 -11.13
C LEU A 186 -0.87 -31.63 -10.31
N LYS A 187 -1.13 -31.87 -9.04
CA LYS A 187 -0.30 -32.71 -8.16
C LYS A 187 -0.28 -34.16 -8.63
N ALA A 188 -1.45 -34.72 -8.96
CA ALA A 188 -1.54 -36.10 -9.47
C ALA A 188 -0.77 -36.28 -10.78
N LYS A 189 -0.80 -35.29 -11.68
CA LYS A 189 -0.14 -35.35 -12.97
C LYS A 189 1.36 -35.11 -12.91
N ASN A 190 1.85 -34.25 -12.01
CA ASN A 190 3.25 -33.78 -11.97
C ASN A 190 3.97 -34.18 -10.67
N GLY A 191 3.30 -34.79 -9.71
CA GLY A 191 3.79 -35.03 -8.35
C GLY A 191 4.87 -36.12 -8.22
N SER A 192 5.34 -36.71 -9.33
CA SER A 192 6.53 -37.57 -9.32
C SER A 192 7.82 -36.80 -8.97
N SER A 193 7.85 -35.50 -9.19
CA SER A 193 8.93 -34.60 -8.77
C SER A 193 8.69 -34.08 -7.35
N LYS A 194 9.58 -34.38 -6.40
CA LYS A 194 9.53 -33.83 -5.04
C LYS A 194 9.70 -32.30 -4.99
N LYS A 195 10.16 -31.69 -6.08
CA LYS A 195 10.34 -30.24 -6.21
C LYS A 195 9.11 -29.53 -6.76
N PHE A 196 8.16 -30.27 -7.34
CA PHE A 196 6.99 -29.68 -7.98
C PHE A 196 5.95 -29.27 -6.93
N ALA A 197 5.58 -27.99 -6.93
CA ALA A 197 4.47 -27.45 -6.18
C ALA A 197 3.24 -27.30 -7.09
N ALA A 198 2.15 -28.00 -6.81
CA ALA A 198 0.88 -27.74 -7.51
C ALA A 198 0.38 -26.31 -7.20
N PHE A 199 0.58 -25.86 -5.96
CA PHE A 199 0.40 -24.49 -5.54
C PHE A 199 1.57 -24.10 -4.65
N TYR A 200 2.48 -23.25 -5.12
CA TYR A 200 3.58 -22.76 -4.28
C TYR A 200 3.07 -21.66 -3.35
N MET A 201 3.13 -21.94 -2.05
CA MET A 201 2.74 -21.03 -0.99
C MET A 201 3.84 -21.05 0.06
N PRO A 202 4.63 -19.97 0.22
CA PRO A 202 5.62 -19.87 1.30
C PRO A 202 4.94 -19.88 2.66
N GLY A 203 5.49 -20.65 3.60
CA GLY A 203 4.86 -20.86 4.90
C GLY A 203 5.07 -19.74 5.92
N ALA A 204 5.83 -18.70 5.60
CA ALA A 204 5.91 -17.48 6.40
C ALA A 204 5.25 -16.27 5.69
N TYR A 205 4.52 -16.52 4.62
CA TYR A 205 3.84 -15.48 3.82
C TYR A 205 2.56 -15.00 4.54
N TRP A 206 2.73 -14.11 5.51
CA TRP A 206 1.66 -13.70 6.39
C TRP A 206 0.54 -12.90 5.68
N TYR A 207 0.86 -12.08 4.68
CA TYR A 207 -0.15 -11.37 3.89
C TYR A 207 -1.10 -12.34 3.19
N ALA A 208 -0.59 -13.46 2.68
CA ALA A 208 -1.42 -14.52 2.14
C ALA A 208 -2.24 -15.19 3.24
N ALA A 209 -1.61 -15.69 4.31
CA ALA A 209 -2.29 -16.40 5.38
C ALA A 209 -3.44 -15.57 5.99
N MET A 210 -3.23 -14.27 6.20
CA MET A 210 -4.28 -13.37 6.69
C MET A 210 -5.41 -13.16 5.69
N SER A 211 -5.16 -13.28 4.38
CA SER A 211 -6.24 -13.29 3.37
C SER A 211 -7.20 -14.46 3.59
N TRP A 212 -6.69 -15.65 3.94
CA TRP A 212 -7.53 -16.80 4.32
C TRP A 212 -8.27 -16.59 5.64
N VAL A 213 -7.64 -15.90 6.61
CA VAL A 213 -8.31 -15.49 7.86
C VAL A 213 -9.50 -14.58 7.56
N HIS A 214 -9.29 -13.55 6.74
CA HIS A 214 -10.36 -12.62 6.36
C HIS A 214 -11.45 -13.28 5.51
N ALA A 215 -11.11 -14.29 4.68
CA ALA A 215 -12.08 -15.05 3.90
C ALA A 215 -13.10 -15.80 4.79
N GLU A 216 -12.71 -16.21 5.97
CA GLU A 216 -13.58 -16.86 6.96
C GLU A 216 -14.27 -15.87 7.92
N GLY A 217 -14.12 -14.56 7.70
CA GLY A 217 -14.67 -13.51 8.57
C GLY A 217 -13.87 -13.25 9.84
N GLY A 218 -12.64 -13.80 9.94
CA GLY A 218 -11.70 -13.52 11.03
C GLY A 218 -11.00 -12.18 10.85
N GLN A 219 -10.33 -11.75 11.91
CA GLN A 219 -9.50 -10.51 11.94
C GLN A 219 -8.18 -10.81 12.67
N ILE A 220 -7.20 -9.93 12.51
CA ILE A 220 -5.89 -10.08 13.18
C ILE A 220 -5.96 -9.55 14.61
N ALA A 221 -6.53 -8.38 14.79
CA ALA A 221 -6.72 -7.72 16.07
C ALA A 221 -7.87 -6.72 16.00
N LYS A 222 -8.45 -6.38 17.16
CA LYS A 222 -9.50 -5.36 17.29
C LYS A 222 -9.29 -4.54 18.55
N LYS A 223 -9.92 -3.37 18.64
CA LYS A 223 -10.03 -2.63 19.89
C LYS A 223 -11.11 -3.24 20.77
N ASP A 224 -10.80 -3.36 22.07
CA ASP A 224 -11.72 -3.67 23.15
C ASP A 224 -11.57 -2.56 24.20
N GLY A 225 -12.47 -1.58 24.18
CA GLY A 225 -12.28 -0.30 24.86
C GLY A 225 -11.05 0.44 24.33
N ASP A 226 -10.15 0.81 25.24
CA ASP A 226 -8.90 1.53 24.90
C ASP A 226 -7.73 0.60 24.56
N LYS A 227 -7.93 -0.72 24.62
CA LYS A 227 -6.88 -1.71 24.40
C LYS A 227 -7.04 -2.45 23.08
N TRP A 228 -5.92 -2.82 22.49
CA TRP A 228 -5.88 -3.77 21.40
C TRP A 228 -5.87 -5.21 21.93
N VAL A 229 -6.67 -6.06 21.32
CA VAL A 229 -6.69 -7.51 21.58
C VAL A 229 -6.44 -8.25 20.26
N GLY A 230 -5.59 -9.28 20.29
CA GLY A 230 -5.45 -10.21 19.19
C GLY A 230 -6.71 -11.05 19.03
N THR A 231 -7.03 -11.47 17.80
CA THR A 231 -8.25 -12.22 17.48
C THR A 231 -7.99 -13.45 16.61
N LEU A 232 -6.73 -13.82 16.44
CA LEU A 232 -6.34 -14.99 15.63
C LEU A 232 -6.78 -16.32 16.27
N SER A 233 -6.98 -16.35 17.59
CA SER A 233 -7.54 -17.51 18.32
C SER A 233 -9.06 -17.60 18.25
N GLU A 234 -9.78 -16.64 17.65
CA GLU A 234 -11.22 -16.77 17.41
C GLU A 234 -11.50 -17.88 16.37
N PRO A 235 -12.66 -18.57 16.46
CA PRO A 235 -12.94 -19.73 15.61
C PRO A 235 -12.83 -19.45 14.11
N GLN A 236 -13.28 -18.29 13.66
CA GLN A 236 -13.22 -17.87 12.23
C GLN A 236 -11.77 -17.71 11.77
N ALA A 237 -10.93 -17.05 12.56
CA ALA A 237 -9.53 -16.86 12.24
C ALA A 237 -8.77 -18.19 12.23
N GLN A 238 -9.03 -19.08 13.20
CA GLN A 238 -8.45 -20.42 13.20
C GLN A 238 -8.88 -21.25 11.98
N ALA A 239 -10.15 -21.13 11.53
CA ALA A 239 -10.62 -21.80 10.33
C ALA A 239 -9.85 -21.34 9.08
N GLY A 240 -9.61 -20.04 8.96
CA GLY A 240 -8.79 -19.48 7.87
C GLY A 240 -7.33 -19.96 7.93
N LEU A 241 -6.71 -19.88 9.10
CA LEU A 241 -5.34 -20.39 9.32
C LEU A 241 -5.20 -21.87 8.98
N GLN A 242 -6.21 -22.71 9.35
CA GLN A 242 -6.19 -24.13 9.05
C GLN A 242 -6.28 -24.38 7.53
N LYS A 243 -7.19 -23.70 6.82
CA LYS A 243 -7.30 -23.84 5.35
C LYS A 243 -6.00 -23.43 4.64
N TRP A 244 -5.38 -22.34 5.09
CA TRP A 244 -4.08 -21.91 4.56
C TRP A 244 -2.99 -22.95 4.86
N ALA A 245 -2.90 -23.45 6.09
CA ALA A 245 -1.92 -24.47 6.49
C ALA A 245 -2.08 -25.77 5.70
N ASP A 246 -3.32 -26.19 5.45
CA ASP A 246 -3.62 -27.37 4.63
C ASP A 246 -3.18 -27.16 3.17
N LEU A 247 -3.36 -25.96 2.61
CA LEU A 247 -2.88 -25.64 1.29
C LEU A 247 -1.35 -25.73 1.22
N VAL A 248 -0.63 -25.13 2.17
CA VAL A 248 0.84 -25.21 2.25
C VAL A 248 1.29 -26.66 2.35
N LYS A 249 0.74 -27.42 3.30
CA LYS A 249 1.11 -28.81 3.58
C LYS A 249 0.85 -29.75 2.40
N ASN A 250 -0.26 -29.55 1.71
CA ASN A 250 -0.69 -30.50 0.67
C ASN A 250 -0.13 -30.17 -0.70
N TYR A 251 0.13 -28.90 -1.03
CA TYR A 251 0.39 -28.50 -2.43
C TYR A 251 1.67 -27.70 -2.63
N SER A 252 2.26 -27.15 -1.56
CA SER A 252 3.56 -26.46 -1.64
C SER A 252 4.72 -27.47 -1.65
N ALA A 253 5.89 -27.04 -2.08
CA ALA A 253 7.11 -27.85 -2.09
C ALA A 253 8.31 -26.96 -1.73
N GLY A 254 9.41 -27.59 -1.30
CA GLY A 254 10.63 -26.90 -0.92
C GLY A 254 10.62 -26.45 0.54
N ASP A 255 11.33 -25.35 0.83
CA ASP A 255 11.46 -24.82 2.18
C ASP A 255 10.19 -24.03 2.59
N VAL A 256 9.36 -24.64 3.40
CA VAL A 256 8.11 -24.06 3.91
C VAL A 256 8.32 -22.94 4.96
N THR A 257 9.57 -22.65 5.36
CA THR A 257 9.85 -21.53 6.30
C THR A 257 10.12 -20.21 5.62
N LYS A 258 10.17 -20.21 4.27
CA LYS A 258 10.34 -19.01 3.44
C LYS A 258 9.15 -18.06 3.54
N ASP A 259 9.42 -16.80 3.26
CA ASP A 259 8.43 -15.75 3.01
C ASP A 259 8.19 -15.54 1.49
N GLU A 260 7.58 -14.40 1.12
CA GLU A 260 7.23 -14.08 -0.27
C GLU A 260 8.41 -13.63 -1.14
N ASN A 261 9.58 -13.34 -0.59
CA ASN A 261 10.66 -12.65 -1.33
C ASN A 261 11.13 -13.39 -2.59
N ASP A 262 11.17 -14.72 -2.57
CA ASP A 262 11.69 -15.54 -3.65
C ASP A 262 10.63 -16.26 -4.49
N HIS A 263 9.34 -16.09 -4.19
CA HIS A 263 8.29 -16.95 -4.74
C HIS A 263 8.13 -16.80 -6.26
N ALA A 264 8.23 -15.58 -6.80
CA ALA A 264 8.17 -15.35 -8.25
C ALA A 264 9.37 -15.99 -8.97
N ALA A 265 10.57 -15.94 -8.38
CA ALA A 265 11.76 -16.58 -8.93
C ALA A 265 11.65 -18.12 -8.94
N ILE A 266 11.07 -18.71 -7.89
CA ILE A 266 10.81 -20.15 -7.81
C ILE A 266 9.79 -20.57 -8.88
N PHE A 267 8.72 -19.82 -9.05
CA PHE A 267 7.73 -20.05 -10.10
C PHE A 267 8.37 -19.99 -11.51
N ALA A 268 9.24 -19.00 -11.73
CA ALA A 268 9.96 -18.79 -12.99
C ALA A 268 10.86 -19.98 -13.40
N GLN A 269 11.31 -20.79 -12.41
CA GLN A 269 12.05 -22.02 -12.67
C GLN A 269 11.19 -23.15 -13.25
N GLY A 270 9.85 -22.97 -13.28
CA GLY A 270 8.91 -23.93 -13.86
C GLY A 270 8.56 -25.10 -12.94
N GLU A 271 8.93 -25.03 -11.67
CA GLU A 271 8.68 -26.07 -10.66
C GLU A 271 7.36 -25.84 -9.88
N SER A 272 6.52 -24.90 -10.35
CA SER A 272 5.21 -24.63 -9.75
C SER A 272 4.14 -24.43 -10.82
N ALA A 273 2.90 -24.85 -10.53
CA ALA A 273 1.77 -24.64 -11.41
C ALA A 273 0.92 -23.42 -11.03
N MET A 274 0.83 -23.12 -9.77
CA MET A 274 0.10 -21.97 -9.22
C MET A 274 0.93 -21.25 -8.17
N LEU A 275 0.69 -19.94 -8.05
CA LEU A 275 1.31 -19.04 -7.09
C LEU A 275 0.28 -17.97 -6.67
N TYR A 276 0.25 -17.57 -5.41
CA TYR A 276 -0.45 -16.36 -4.96
C TYR A 276 0.57 -15.25 -4.78
N GLY A 277 0.48 -14.22 -5.61
CA GLY A 277 1.49 -13.15 -5.65
C GLY A 277 0.92 -11.83 -6.15
N HIS A 278 1.74 -10.78 -6.15
CA HIS A 278 1.34 -9.48 -6.65
C HIS A 278 1.08 -9.48 -8.16
N GLY A 279 0.18 -8.60 -8.62
CA GLY A 279 -0.12 -8.46 -10.04
C GLY A 279 1.10 -8.16 -10.91
N TRP A 280 2.04 -7.34 -10.44
CA TRP A 280 3.28 -7.04 -11.17
C TRP A 280 4.24 -8.25 -11.28
N GLU A 281 4.11 -9.24 -10.40
CA GLU A 281 4.95 -10.44 -10.45
C GLU A 281 4.61 -11.36 -11.62
N VAL A 282 3.43 -11.19 -12.25
CA VAL A 282 3.11 -11.87 -13.50
C VAL A 282 4.19 -11.60 -14.56
N GLY A 283 4.67 -10.36 -14.65
CA GLY A 283 5.82 -10.00 -15.49
C GLY A 283 7.13 -10.62 -14.99
N ALA A 284 7.41 -10.50 -13.70
CA ALA A 284 8.62 -11.00 -13.07
C ALA A 284 8.78 -12.54 -13.15
N THR A 285 7.66 -13.30 -13.22
CA THR A 285 7.72 -14.74 -13.47
C THR A 285 8.13 -15.07 -14.89
N GLN A 286 7.92 -14.19 -15.86
CA GLN A 286 8.17 -14.45 -17.28
C GLN A 286 9.52 -13.93 -17.78
N GLU A 287 10.03 -12.86 -17.17
CA GLU A 287 11.32 -12.25 -17.50
C GLU A 287 12.06 -11.90 -16.21
N GLN A 288 13.35 -12.14 -16.17
CA GLN A 288 14.20 -11.84 -15.03
C GLN A 288 15.45 -11.12 -15.48
N ARG A 289 16.07 -10.34 -14.59
CA ARG A 289 17.38 -9.73 -14.84
C ARG A 289 18.42 -10.82 -15.10
N LYS A 290 19.24 -10.63 -16.14
CA LYS A 290 20.37 -11.54 -16.43
C LYS A 290 21.39 -11.56 -15.28
N ASP A 291 21.63 -10.40 -14.69
CA ASP A 291 22.33 -10.23 -13.42
C ASP A 291 21.35 -9.62 -12.41
N PRO A 292 20.92 -10.37 -11.38
CA PRO A 292 19.99 -9.88 -10.38
C PRO A 292 20.56 -8.74 -9.52
N ASN A 293 21.89 -8.56 -9.47
CA ASN A 293 22.54 -7.49 -8.72
C ASN A 293 22.71 -6.19 -9.53
N ASP A 294 22.50 -6.26 -10.86
CA ASP A 294 22.55 -5.09 -11.74
C ASP A 294 21.13 -4.70 -12.20
N PRO A 295 20.54 -3.61 -11.66
CA PRO A 295 19.21 -3.16 -12.03
C PRO A 295 19.12 -2.70 -13.52
N ASN A 296 20.26 -2.50 -14.19
CA ASN A 296 20.30 -2.12 -15.60
C ASN A 296 20.60 -3.31 -16.52
N SER A 297 20.84 -4.51 -15.98
CA SER A 297 21.08 -5.68 -16.80
C SER A 297 19.85 -6.04 -17.65
N ALA A 298 20.10 -6.64 -18.82
CA ALA A 298 19.04 -7.02 -19.74
C ALA A 298 18.04 -7.99 -19.10
N LEU A 299 16.76 -7.85 -19.41
CA LEU A 299 15.75 -8.86 -19.09
C LEU A 299 15.90 -10.05 -20.03
N VAL A 300 15.91 -11.24 -19.46
CA VAL A 300 15.98 -12.52 -20.21
C VAL A 300 14.72 -13.35 -19.91
N PRO A 301 14.21 -14.11 -20.92
CA PRO A 301 13.05 -14.95 -20.74
C PRO A 301 13.32 -16.08 -19.75
N THR A 302 12.35 -16.37 -18.89
CA THR A 302 12.35 -17.50 -17.98
C THR A 302 11.83 -18.77 -18.67
N LYS A 303 11.85 -19.91 -17.98
CA LYS A 303 11.27 -21.18 -18.45
C LYS A 303 9.76 -21.12 -18.67
N VAL A 304 9.08 -20.16 -18.06
CA VAL A 304 7.62 -20.04 -18.10
C VAL A 304 7.12 -18.89 -19.00
N LYS A 305 8.01 -18.19 -19.71
CA LYS A 305 7.63 -17.11 -20.61
C LYS A 305 6.56 -17.55 -21.62
N GLY A 306 5.50 -16.75 -21.74
CA GLY A 306 4.37 -17.01 -22.63
C GLY A 306 3.40 -18.11 -22.14
N LYS A 307 3.60 -18.64 -20.93
CA LYS A 307 2.82 -19.74 -20.34
C LYS A 307 2.18 -19.35 -19.00
N VAL A 308 1.99 -18.06 -18.75
CA VAL A 308 1.53 -17.54 -17.47
C VAL A 308 0.30 -16.66 -17.70
N ALA A 309 -0.71 -16.86 -16.87
CA ALA A 309 -1.86 -15.97 -16.74
C ALA A 309 -2.17 -15.70 -15.27
N SER A 310 -3.04 -14.74 -15.03
CA SER A 310 -3.51 -14.41 -13.68
C SER A 310 -5.02 -14.32 -13.64
N ALA A 311 -5.58 -14.53 -12.44
CA ALA A 311 -7.00 -14.35 -12.12
C ALA A 311 -7.12 -13.84 -10.69
N PRO A 312 -8.22 -13.17 -10.29
CA PRO A 312 -8.51 -12.97 -8.88
C PRO A 312 -8.50 -14.31 -8.15
N MET A 313 -8.03 -14.35 -6.91
CA MET A 313 -8.11 -15.56 -6.09
C MET A 313 -9.55 -15.75 -5.62
N PRO A 314 -10.27 -16.80 -6.10
CA PRO A 314 -11.70 -16.90 -5.84
C PRO A 314 -12.03 -17.09 -4.36
N GLY A 315 -12.92 -16.25 -3.81
CA GLY A 315 -13.37 -16.32 -2.42
C GLY A 315 -12.36 -15.89 -1.38
N ILE A 316 -11.17 -15.44 -1.78
CA ILE A 316 -10.10 -14.97 -0.88
C ILE A 316 -9.89 -13.47 -1.14
N PRO A 317 -10.21 -12.60 -0.18
CA PRO A 317 -9.96 -11.16 -0.32
C PRO A 317 -8.46 -10.88 -0.35
N SER A 318 -8.05 -9.97 -1.23
CA SER A 318 -6.63 -9.62 -1.35
C SER A 318 -6.21 -8.63 -0.26
N PHE A 319 -5.01 -8.80 0.30
CA PHE A 319 -4.38 -7.70 1.01
C PHE A 319 -4.14 -6.54 0.03
N LEU A 320 -4.60 -5.34 0.39
CA LEU A 320 -4.32 -4.12 -0.37
C LEU A 320 -3.04 -3.48 0.17
N GLY A 321 -1.94 -3.75 -0.49
CA GLY A 321 -0.68 -3.06 -0.27
C GLY A 321 -0.58 -1.79 -1.09
N GLY A 322 0.52 -1.06 -0.93
CA GLY A 322 0.80 0.16 -1.66
C GLY A 322 1.58 1.15 -0.82
N SER A 323 1.71 2.35 -1.34
CA SER A 323 2.42 3.43 -0.65
C SER A 323 1.57 4.69 -0.56
N ASP A 324 1.87 5.48 0.45
CA ASP A 324 1.32 6.80 0.71
C ASP A 324 2.43 7.84 0.80
N LEU A 325 2.09 9.11 0.58
CA LEU A 325 3.01 10.24 0.62
C LEU A 325 2.64 11.20 1.75
N GLY A 326 3.53 11.39 2.70
CA GLY A 326 3.38 12.37 3.79
C GLY A 326 4.24 13.61 3.56
N VAL A 327 3.76 14.77 4.01
CA VAL A 327 4.56 16.00 4.13
C VAL A 327 5.14 16.05 5.53
N ALA A 328 6.47 16.12 5.66
CA ALA A 328 7.09 16.16 6.98
C ALA A 328 6.66 17.41 7.76
N SER A 329 6.24 17.23 9.03
CA SER A 329 5.78 18.33 9.89
C SER A 329 6.86 19.38 10.14
N LYS A 330 8.14 18.99 10.09
CA LYS A 330 9.31 19.89 10.23
C LYS A 330 9.72 20.57 8.92
N SER A 331 9.11 20.23 7.78
CA SER A 331 9.41 20.86 6.49
C SER A 331 9.13 22.36 6.54
N GLN A 332 10.06 23.14 6.00
CA GLN A 332 9.88 24.60 5.81
C GLN A 332 9.15 24.93 4.50
N ASN A 333 8.84 23.90 3.69
CA ASN A 333 8.24 24.01 2.36
C ASN A 333 6.89 23.25 2.27
N GLN A 334 6.15 23.09 3.40
CA GLN A 334 4.96 22.22 3.47
C GLN A 334 3.94 22.49 2.34
N ALA A 335 3.67 23.77 2.03
CA ALA A 335 2.73 24.12 0.96
C ALA A 335 3.21 23.68 -0.42
N LEU A 336 4.52 23.83 -0.72
CA LEU A 336 5.13 23.36 -1.97
C LEU A 336 5.19 21.83 -2.02
N ALA A 337 5.49 21.18 -0.91
CA ALA A 337 5.49 19.72 -0.79
C ALA A 337 4.09 19.13 -1.08
N ALA A 338 3.04 19.70 -0.48
CA ALA A 338 1.66 19.30 -0.75
C ALA A 338 1.26 19.56 -2.22
N GLU A 339 1.70 20.66 -2.81
CA GLU A 339 1.46 20.95 -4.24
C GLU A 339 2.18 19.96 -5.17
N TRP A 340 3.41 19.53 -4.83
CA TRP A 340 4.12 18.49 -5.57
C TRP A 340 3.37 17.16 -5.51
N ILE A 341 2.91 16.75 -4.31
CA ILE A 341 2.12 15.51 -4.14
C ILE A 341 0.86 15.58 -5.03
N LYS A 342 0.21 16.74 -5.11
CA LYS A 342 -0.97 16.93 -5.97
C LYS A 342 -0.67 16.60 -7.43
N TYR A 343 0.45 17.07 -8.01
CA TYR A 343 0.86 16.74 -9.37
C TYR A 343 1.27 15.27 -9.53
N PHE A 344 1.86 14.68 -8.49
CA PHE A 344 2.33 13.29 -8.56
C PHE A 344 1.21 12.26 -8.34
N THR A 345 0.09 12.66 -7.74
CA THR A 345 -1.06 11.78 -7.45
C THR A 345 -2.33 12.15 -8.22
N ASP A 346 -2.27 13.12 -9.14
CA ASP A 346 -3.40 13.50 -9.98
C ASP A 346 -3.78 12.39 -10.98
N THR A 347 -4.94 12.52 -11.60
CA THR A 347 -5.46 11.53 -12.56
C THR A 347 -4.47 11.25 -13.68
N LYS A 348 -3.75 12.27 -14.19
CA LYS A 348 -2.74 12.10 -15.25
C LYS A 348 -1.61 11.16 -14.80
N SER A 349 -1.05 11.39 -13.60
CA SER A 349 0.01 10.55 -13.05
C SER A 349 -0.50 9.14 -12.74
N GLN A 350 -1.73 9.02 -12.20
CA GLN A 350 -2.35 7.73 -11.94
C GLN A 350 -2.56 6.91 -13.23
N GLU A 351 -3.02 7.53 -14.32
CA GLU A 351 -3.16 6.86 -15.62
C GLU A 351 -1.81 6.44 -16.22
N ALA A 352 -0.75 7.23 -16.00
CA ALA A 352 0.60 6.85 -16.40
C ALA A 352 1.13 5.64 -15.60
N LEU A 353 0.81 5.55 -14.31
CA LEU A 353 1.12 4.38 -13.46
C LEU A 353 0.36 3.12 -13.90
N LEU A 354 -0.90 3.26 -14.35
CA LEU A 354 -1.66 2.14 -14.90
C LEU A 354 -0.96 1.49 -16.10
N ALA A 355 -0.33 2.30 -16.97
CA ALA A 355 0.43 1.78 -18.10
C ALA A 355 1.68 0.95 -17.67
N LYS A 356 2.08 1.05 -16.40
CA LYS A 356 3.16 0.28 -15.76
C LYS A 356 2.66 -0.91 -14.94
N ALA A 357 1.39 -1.29 -15.09
CA ALA A 357 0.74 -2.36 -14.32
C ALA A 357 0.67 -2.07 -12.80
N VAL A 358 0.70 -0.79 -12.41
CA VAL A 358 0.53 -0.34 -11.03
C VAL A 358 -0.93 0.06 -10.83
N LEU A 359 -1.57 -0.37 -9.75
CA LEU A 359 -2.95 0.00 -9.47
C LEU A 359 -3.05 1.47 -9.00
N PRO A 360 -4.14 2.15 -9.36
CA PRO A 360 -4.37 3.52 -8.95
C PRO A 360 -4.71 3.62 -7.46
N ASN A 361 -4.63 4.83 -6.94
CA ASN A 361 -4.97 5.14 -5.56
C ASN A 361 -6.48 5.24 -5.27
N ALA A 362 -7.35 5.15 -6.29
CA ALA A 362 -8.77 5.44 -6.15
C ALA A 362 -9.68 4.46 -6.90
N THR A 363 -10.87 4.18 -6.33
CA THR A 363 -11.84 3.21 -6.83
C THR A 363 -12.42 3.57 -8.19
N ASN A 364 -12.62 4.87 -8.46
CA ASN A 364 -13.14 5.36 -9.76
C ASN A 364 -12.18 5.13 -10.94
N LEU A 365 -10.92 4.78 -10.68
CA LEU A 365 -9.92 4.46 -11.70
C LEU A 365 -9.73 2.94 -11.89
N LEU A 366 -10.34 2.08 -11.05
CA LEU A 366 -10.16 0.63 -11.14
C LEU A 366 -10.71 0.02 -12.43
N ASP A 367 -11.77 0.57 -13.00
CA ASP A 367 -12.30 0.08 -14.28
C ASP A 367 -11.35 0.40 -15.45
N LYS A 368 -10.69 1.57 -15.40
CA LYS A 368 -9.60 1.88 -16.34
C LYS A 368 -8.40 0.95 -16.15
N ALA A 369 -8.06 0.66 -14.88
CA ALA A 369 -7.01 -0.30 -14.56
C ALA A 369 -7.31 -1.69 -15.13
N ALA A 370 -8.54 -2.17 -14.99
CA ALA A 370 -8.97 -3.46 -15.52
C ALA A 370 -8.95 -3.53 -17.06
N ALA A 371 -9.07 -2.40 -17.74
CA ALA A 371 -8.97 -2.32 -19.20
C ALA A 371 -7.52 -2.40 -19.73
N VAL A 372 -6.52 -2.19 -18.87
CA VAL A 372 -5.11 -2.32 -19.23
C VAL A 372 -4.72 -3.80 -19.24
N LYS A 373 -4.21 -4.26 -20.38
CA LYS A 373 -3.79 -5.66 -20.53
C LYS A 373 -2.78 -6.06 -19.45
N GLY A 374 -3.14 -7.06 -18.67
CA GLY A 374 -2.33 -7.60 -17.56
C GLY A 374 -2.73 -7.08 -16.18
N ASN A 375 -3.56 -6.04 -16.09
CA ASN A 375 -4.05 -5.49 -14.82
C ASN A 375 -5.44 -5.97 -14.43
N GLU A 376 -6.17 -6.64 -15.32
CA GLU A 376 -7.57 -7.04 -15.12
C GLU A 376 -7.76 -7.81 -13.79
N ALA A 377 -6.97 -8.86 -13.59
CA ALA A 377 -7.06 -9.69 -12.40
C ALA A 377 -6.76 -8.89 -11.12
N THR A 378 -5.75 -8.02 -11.16
CA THR A 378 -5.32 -7.21 -10.01
C THR A 378 -6.36 -6.14 -9.65
N ALA A 379 -6.93 -5.48 -10.65
CA ALA A 379 -7.98 -4.47 -10.44
C ALA A 379 -9.27 -5.12 -9.88
N LEU A 380 -9.61 -6.31 -10.33
CA LEU A 380 -10.74 -7.07 -9.78
C LEU A 380 -10.46 -7.53 -8.34
N ALA A 381 -9.25 -8.00 -8.04
CA ALA A 381 -8.85 -8.40 -6.69
C ALA A 381 -8.89 -7.24 -5.71
N ALA A 382 -8.51 -6.03 -6.13
CA ALA A 382 -8.54 -4.83 -5.29
C ALA A 382 -9.97 -4.43 -4.84
N LYS A 383 -11.01 -4.83 -5.59
CA LYS A 383 -12.42 -4.59 -5.22
C LYS A 383 -12.87 -5.40 -3.99
N SER A 384 -12.17 -6.49 -3.68
CA SER A 384 -12.39 -7.32 -2.49
C SER A 384 -11.07 -7.42 -1.74
N SER A 385 -10.81 -6.46 -0.89
CA SER A 385 -9.53 -6.33 -0.19
C SER A 385 -9.71 -6.18 1.31
N TRP A 386 -8.64 -6.48 2.05
CA TRP A 386 -8.52 -6.27 3.47
C TRP A 386 -7.25 -5.46 3.78
N PHE A 387 -7.17 -4.95 4.99
CA PHE A 387 -6.04 -4.17 5.48
C PHE A 387 -5.67 -4.57 6.92
N VAL A 388 -4.45 -4.23 7.35
CA VAL A 388 -3.96 -4.49 8.71
C VAL A 388 -4.70 -3.67 9.76
N PRO A 389 -4.66 -4.07 11.05
CA PRO A 389 -5.21 -3.25 12.13
C PRO A 389 -4.61 -1.84 12.11
N MET A 390 -5.48 -0.82 12.18
CA MET A 390 -5.11 0.58 12.21
C MET A 390 -4.59 0.98 13.59
N ALA A 391 -3.42 0.47 13.95
CA ALA A 391 -2.79 0.65 15.25
C ALA A 391 -1.46 1.41 15.09
N GLU A 392 -1.20 2.35 15.98
CA GLU A 392 0.04 3.14 16.02
C GLU A 392 1.30 2.26 15.93
N LYS A 393 1.30 1.17 16.70
CA LYS A 393 2.46 0.25 16.81
C LYS A 393 2.36 -0.98 15.91
N TRP A 394 1.51 -0.94 14.86
CA TRP A 394 1.43 -2.07 13.94
C TRP A 394 2.77 -2.37 13.26
N ALA A 395 3.51 -1.35 12.84
CA ALA A 395 4.84 -1.52 12.27
C ALA A 395 5.84 -2.23 13.23
N ASP A 396 5.65 -2.12 14.54
CA ASP A 396 6.47 -2.84 15.53
C ASP A 396 6.10 -4.34 15.59
N VAL A 397 4.82 -4.69 15.36
CA VAL A 397 4.38 -6.09 15.19
C VAL A 397 5.03 -6.72 13.96
N GLU A 398 5.05 -6.01 12.84
CA GLU A 398 5.72 -6.45 11.61
C GLU A 398 7.22 -6.59 11.81
N LYS A 399 7.88 -5.59 12.39
CA LYS A 399 9.32 -5.60 12.71
C LYS A 399 9.71 -6.76 13.61
N ALA A 400 8.86 -7.11 14.58
CA ALA A 400 9.05 -8.27 15.45
C ALA A 400 8.78 -9.60 14.74
N SER A 401 8.29 -9.59 13.50
CA SER A 401 7.95 -10.79 12.71
C SER A 401 6.99 -11.76 13.43
N VAL A 402 6.04 -11.22 14.20
CA VAL A 402 5.12 -12.01 15.02
C VAL A 402 4.31 -12.99 14.17
N LEU A 403 3.68 -12.49 13.09
CA LEU A 403 2.86 -13.31 12.20
C LEU A 403 3.69 -14.36 11.47
N GLN A 404 4.87 -13.98 10.96
CA GLN A 404 5.77 -14.91 10.27
C GLN A 404 6.21 -16.05 11.21
N GLN A 405 6.53 -15.74 12.46
CA GLN A 405 6.93 -16.77 13.43
C GLN A 405 5.77 -17.70 13.78
N MET A 406 4.57 -17.14 13.99
CA MET A 406 3.35 -17.92 14.23
C MET A 406 3.09 -18.92 13.09
N LEU A 407 3.17 -18.44 11.85
CA LEU A 407 2.93 -19.26 10.67
C LEU A 407 4.00 -20.35 10.49
N ARG A 408 5.30 -20.04 10.74
CA ARG A 408 6.35 -21.05 10.74
C ARG A 408 6.12 -22.15 11.77
N ASP A 409 5.68 -21.79 12.97
CA ASP A 409 5.37 -22.77 14.03
C ASP A 409 4.23 -23.69 13.59
N ILE A 410 3.22 -23.20 12.85
CA ILE A 410 2.12 -23.99 12.30
C ILE A 410 2.61 -24.95 11.20
N VAL A 411 3.28 -24.41 10.16
CA VAL A 411 3.64 -25.24 8.98
C VAL A 411 4.73 -26.27 9.27
N THR A 412 5.57 -26.04 10.29
CA THR A 412 6.57 -27.01 10.75
C THR A 412 6.00 -28.00 11.76
N GLY A 413 4.75 -27.84 12.20
CA GLY A 413 4.11 -28.69 13.21
C GLY A 413 4.67 -28.48 14.62
N LYS A 414 5.40 -27.42 14.88
CA LYS A 414 5.92 -27.07 16.20
C LYS A 414 4.82 -26.66 17.17
N LYS A 415 3.76 -26.01 16.66
CA LYS A 415 2.54 -25.71 17.41
C LYS A 415 1.32 -26.10 16.58
N SER A 416 0.22 -26.41 17.29
CA SER A 416 -1.10 -26.48 16.64
C SER A 416 -1.53 -25.09 16.17
N VAL A 417 -2.52 -25.01 15.25
CA VAL A 417 -3.11 -23.73 14.83
C VAL A 417 -3.62 -22.95 16.05
N ALA A 418 -4.31 -23.63 16.99
CA ALA A 418 -4.86 -22.99 18.18
C ALA A 418 -3.76 -22.42 19.10
N ASP A 419 -2.70 -23.19 19.38
CA ASP A 419 -1.60 -22.74 20.25
C ASP A 419 -0.78 -21.62 19.60
N ALA A 420 -0.58 -21.69 18.29
CA ALA A 420 0.14 -20.67 17.54
C ALA A 420 -0.67 -19.36 17.49
N ALA A 421 -1.98 -19.43 17.23
CA ALA A 421 -2.87 -18.29 17.22
C ALA A 421 -2.96 -17.61 18.59
N ALA A 422 -3.09 -18.37 19.67
CA ALA A 422 -3.09 -17.84 21.03
C ALA A 422 -1.77 -17.14 21.39
N TRP A 423 -0.63 -17.69 20.95
CA TRP A 423 0.67 -17.04 21.09
C TRP A 423 0.74 -15.75 20.27
N GLY A 424 0.27 -15.78 19.01
CA GLY A 424 0.21 -14.60 18.14
C GLY A 424 -0.62 -13.47 18.75
N ASP A 425 -1.80 -13.78 19.27
CA ASP A 425 -2.68 -12.82 19.95
C ASP A 425 -2.00 -12.16 21.16
N ALA A 426 -1.29 -12.96 21.98
CA ALA A 426 -0.58 -12.44 23.14
C ALA A 426 0.56 -11.47 22.75
N GLU A 427 1.37 -11.83 21.75
CA GLU A 427 2.47 -10.97 21.29
C GLU A 427 1.95 -9.70 20.56
N ILE A 428 0.88 -9.81 19.76
CA ILE A 428 0.23 -8.65 19.14
C ILE A 428 -0.30 -7.69 20.21
N ALA A 429 -1.09 -8.21 21.17
CA ALA A 429 -1.64 -7.39 22.24
C ALA A 429 -0.55 -6.72 23.08
N LYS A 430 0.51 -7.44 23.42
CA LYS A 430 1.67 -6.92 24.15
C LYS A 430 2.35 -5.80 23.37
N THR A 431 2.59 -5.96 22.07
CA THR A 431 3.24 -4.95 21.24
C THR A 431 2.37 -3.72 21.07
N LEU A 432 1.08 -3.91 20.76
CA LEU A 432 0.19 -2.78 20.47
C LEU A 432 -0.17 -1.96 21.72
N ASN A 433 -0.11 -2.53 22.92
CA ASN A 433 -0.47 -1.84 24.17
C ASN A 433 0.76 -1.46 25.03
N GLY A 434 1.96 -1.94 24.72
CA GLY A 434 3.22 -1.63 25.42
C GLY A 434 3.84 -0.38 24.93
#